data_a2fcc682e55a09cd4fdd26d7351ee015
#
_entry.id   a2fcc682e55a09cd4fdd26d7351ee015
#
_cell.length_a   1.000
_cell.length_b   1.000
_cell.length_c   1.000
_cell.angle_alpha   90.00
_cell.angle_beta   90.00
_cell.angle_gamma   90.00
#
_symmetry.space_group_name_H-M   'P 1'
#
loop_
_entity.id
_entity.type
_entity.pdbx_description
1 polymer ?
#
loop_
_entity_poly.entity_id
_entity_poly.type
_entity_poly.pdbx_seq_one_letter_code
_entity_poly.pdbx_strand_id
1 'polypeptide(L)'
;MMVYVFLGTGFEETEAIAPIDLMRRAGLEVVTVGIQGKTIAGGHGIPFVADITLEEMDLTQMDMLMLPGGLGGVSSVMGSQAALDAVRFAYDNGKWVTAICAAPTVLAHLGITDGRHATCYPGCEENMGSAIMEENKAYVVDGKVITGTSAGCAIPFGLALVEALCGRDKANEVAEQIVIR
;
A
#
# COMPACT_ATOMS: atom_id res chain seq x y z
N MET A 1 -12.59 11.02 0.12
CA MET A 1 -11.42 10.55 0.88
C MET A 1 -10.26 10.41 -0.08
N MET A 2 -9.09 10.88 0.36
CA MET A 2 -7.86 10.95 -0.45
C MET A 2 -6.92 9.79 -0.09
N VAL A 3 -6.50 9.04 -1.10
CA VAL A 3 -5.53 7.96 -0.96
C VAL A 3 -4.28 8.30 -1.76
N TYR A 4 -3.12 8.28 -1.12
CA TYR A 4 -1.84 8.35 -1.81
C TYR A 4 -1.24 6.96 -1.98
N VAL A 5 -0.75 6.67 -3.20
CA VAL A 5 -0.07 5.41 -3.52
C VAL A 5 1.35 5.72 -3.93
N PHE A 6 2.33 5.25 -3.17
CA PHE A 6 3.73 5.46 -3.46
C PHE A 6 4.23 4.52 -4.56
N LEU A 7 4.86 5.10 -5.58
CA LEU A 7 5.46 4.37 -6.68
C LEU A 7 6.96 4.69 -6.74
N GLY A 8 7.77 3.76 -6.28
CA GLY A 8 9.23 3.80 -6.44
C GLY A 8 9.67 2.97 -7.65
N THR A 9 10.79 3.29 -8.25
CA THR A 9 11.35 2.50 -9.36
C THR A 9 11.50 1.03 -8.95
N GLY A 10 10.95 0.13 -9.76
CA GLY A 10 10.91 -1.30 -9.47
C GLY A 10 9.76 -1.74 -8.56
N PHE A 11 8.70 -0.91 -8.42
CA PHE A 11 7.46 -1.33 -7.76
C PHE A 11 6.80 -2.51 -8.50
N GLU A 12 6.02 -3.34 -7.79
CA GLU A 12 5.28 -4.43 -8.42
C GLU A 12 3.96 -3.90 -8.99
N GLU A 13 3.79 -4.07 -10.30
CA GLU A 13 2.71 -3.45 -11.07
C GLU A 13 1.33 -3.94 -10.66
N THR A 14 1.16 -5.26 -10.47
CA THR A 14 -0.13 -5.85 -10.09
C THR A 14 -0.58 -5.35 -8.72
N GLU A 15 0.37 -5.23 -7.77
CA GLU A 15 0.12 -4.80 -6.40
C GLU A 15 -0.24 -3.31 -6.32
N ALA A 16 0.21 -2.51 -7.27
CA ALA A 16 -0.16 -1.11 -7.37
C ALA A 16 -1.49 -0.93 -8.12
N ILE A 17 -1.57 -1.46 -9.35
CA ILE A 17 -2.66 -1.13 -10.29
C ILE A 17 -3.99 -1.73 -9.84
N ALA A 18 -4.01 -2.99 -9.36
CA ALA A 18 -5.25 -3.61 -8.95
C ALA A 18 -5.95 -2.88 -7.78
N PRO A 19 -5.27 -2.56 -6.66
CA PRO A 19 -5.89 -1.76 -5.60
C PRO A 19 -6.28 -0.35 -6.04
N ILE A 20 -5.48 0.32 -6.90
CA ILE A 20 -5.82 1.64 -7.46
C ILE A 20 -7.14 1.59 -8.23
N ASP A 21 -7.31 0.60 -9.14
CA ASP A 21 -8.54 0.43 -9.90
C ASP A 21 -9.74 0.20 -8.98
N LEU A 22 -9.61 -0.70 -7.99
CA LEU A 22 -10.70 -1.00 -7.05
C LEU A 22 -11.11 0.21 -6.22
N MET A 23 -10.15 0.97 -5.71
CA MET A 23 -10.43 2.17 -4.94
C MET A 23 -11.06 3.28 -5.80
N ARG A 24 -10.60 3.45 -7.04
CA ARG A 24 -11.21 4.39 -8.00
C ARG A 24 -12.63 3.97 -8.39
N ARG A 25 -12.93 2.68 -8.54
CA ARG A 25 -14.30 2.15 -8.73
C ARG A 25 -15.20 2.45 -7.53
N ALA A 26 -14.66 2.45 -6.33
CA ALA A 26 -15.39 2.83 -5.11
C ALA A 26 -15.67 4.34 -5.02
N GLY A 27 -15.16 5.16 -5.94
CA GLY A 27 -15.30 6.62 -5.94
C GLY A 27 -14.30 7.34 -5.04
N LEU A 28 -13.22 6.66 -4.62
CA LEU A 28 -12.14 7.28 -3.86
C LEU A 28 -11.25 8.12 -4.77
N GLU A 29 -10.75 9.22 -4.25
CA GLU A 29 -9.72 10.02 -4.90
C GLU A 29 -8.36 9.37 -4.64
N VAL A 30 -7.81 8.70 -5.67
CA VAL A 30 -6.53 7.98 -5.58
C VAL A 30 -5.50 8.70 -6.42
N VAL A 31 -4.46 9.19 -5.76
CA VAL A 31 -3.36 9.93 -6.35
C VAL A 31 -2.09 9.09 -6.26
N THR A 32 -1.49 8.79 -7.39
CA THR A 32 -0.21 8.09 -7.48
C THR A 32 0.94 9.07 -7.32
N VAL A 33 1.90 8.73 -6.45
CA VAL A 33 3.01 9.59 -6.05
C VAL A 33 4.33 8.94 -6.46
N GLY A 34 5.04 9.56 -7.37
CA GLY A 34 6.36 9.08 -7.81
C GLY A 34 7.47 9.51 -6.86
N ILE A 35 8.21 8.52 -6.32
CA ILE A 35 9.28 8.76 -5.34
C ILE A 35 10.51 9.42 -6.00
N GLN A 36 10.88 8.99 -7.20
CA GLN A 36 12.04 9.52 -7.94
C GLN A 36 11.65 10.39 -9.15
N GLY A 37 10.43 10.92 -9.17
CA GLY A 37 9.88 11.70 -10.28
C GLY A 37 8.63 11.05 -10.85
N LYS A 38 7.99 11.69 -11.84
CA LYS A 38 6.68 11.23 -12.37
C LYS A 38 6.78 9.98 -13.24
N THR A 39 7.86 9.82 -14.01
CA THR A 39 8.03 8.64 -14.88
C THR A 39 8.79 7.56 -14.15
N ILE A 40 8.15 6.42 -13.91
CA ILE A 40 8.66 5.34 -13.08
C ILE A 40 8.59 4.04 -13.87
N ALA A 41 9.63 3.22 -13.81
CA ALA A 41 9.61 1.86 -14.34
C ALA A 41 9.20 0.89 -13.24
N GLY A 42 8.20 0.08 -13.51
CA GLY A 42 7.82 -1.04 -12.65
C GLY A 42 8.85 -2.17 -12.67
N GLY A 43 8.71 -3.11 -11.77
CA GLY A 43 9.63 -4.24 -11.60
C GLY A 43 9.71 -5.18 -12.80
N HIS A 44 8.65 -5.20 -13.62
CA HIS A 44 8.58 -5.99 -14.86
C HIS A 44 8.71 -5.14 -16.12
N GLY A 45 9.24 -3.91 -15.97
CA GLY A 45 9.56 -3.03 -17.09
C GLY A 45 8.38 -2.27 -17.70
N ILE A 46 7.21 -2.26 -17.04
CA ILE A 46 6.07 -1.47 -17.50
C ILE A 46 6.26 -0.02 -17.03
N PRO A 47 6.38 0.95 -17.96
CA PRO A 47 6.51 2.36 -17.59
C PRO A 47 5.16 2.88 -17.05
N PHE A 48 5.23 3.66 -15.99
CA PHE A 48 4.10 4.31 -15.37
C PHE A 48 4.36 5.81 -15.21
N VAL A 49 3.33 6.62 -15.40
CA VAL A 49 3.39 8.06 -15.12
C VAL A 49 2.53 8.34 -13.90
N ALA A 50 3.16 8.71 -12.80
CA ALA A 50 2.48 9.09 -11.57
C ALA A 50 1.76 10.44 -11.74
N ASP A 51 0.69 10.63 -11.00
CA ASP A 51 -0.10 11.87 -11.02
C ASP A 51 0.74 13.06 -10.50
N ILE A 52 1.47 12.85 -9.40
CA ILE A 52 2.32 13.85 -8.76
C ILE A 52 3.68 13.27 -8.35
N THR A 53 4.61 14.15 -7.97
CA THR A 53 5.85 13.78 -7.27
C THR A 53 5.67 13.87 -5.76
N LEU A 54 6.67 13.37 -5.01
CA LEU A 54 6.65 13.40 -3.55
C LEU A 54 6.61 14.85 -2.99
N GLU A 55 7.30 15.78 -3.66
CA GLU A 55 7.32 17.19 -3.26
C GLU A 55 5.98 17.91 -3.47
N GLU A 56 5.15 17.43 -4.39
CA GLU A 56 3.83 17.99 -4.69
C GLU A 56 2.73 17.48 -3.74
N MET A 57 3.07 16.56 -2.81
CA MET A 57 2.12 15.88 -1.94
C MET A 57 1.66 16.77 -0.79
N ASP A 58 0.35 16.89 -0.59
CA ASP A 58 -0.24 17.54 0.60
C ASP A 58 -0.64 16.50 1.65
N LEU A 59 0.19 16.31 2.66
CA LEU A 59 -0.03 15.35 3.74
C LEU A 59 -1.32 15.62 4.53
N THR A 60 -1.80 16.86 4.56
CA THR A 60 -3.00 17.24 5.33
C THR A 60 -4.28 16.66 4.73
N GLN A 61 -4.30 16.39 3.43
CA GLN A 61 -5.44 15.83 2.71
C GLN A 61 -5.53 14.31 2.81
N MET A 62 -4.46 13.65 3.29
CA MET A 62 -4.36 12.20 3.29
C MET A 62 -5.32 11.53 4.28
N ASP A 63 -6.08 10.55 3.81
CA ASP A 63 -6.87 9.63 4.62
C ASP A 63 -6.21 8.24 4.69
N MET A 64 -5.50 7.85 3.63
CA MET A 64 -4.77 6.58 3.54
C MET A 64 -3.49 6.73 2.73
N LEU A 65 -2.44 6.04 3.16
CA LEU A 65 -1.21 5.82 2.40
C LEU A 65 -1.06 4.34 2.07
N MET A 66 -0.79 4.03 0.81
CA MET A 66 -0.58 2.68 0.32
C MET A 66 0.81 2.52 -0.28
N LEU A 67 1.49 1.43 0.11
CA LEU A 67 2.80 1.03 -0.41
C LEU A 67 2.67 -0.32 -1.13
N PRO A 68 2.74 -0.36 -2.47
CA PRO A 68 2.94 -1.60 -3.20
C PRO A 68 4.33 -2.16 -2.94
N GLY A 69 4.49 -3.45 -3.17
CA GLY A 69 5.77 -4.12 -3.03
C GLY A 69 6.66 -3.96 -4.28
N GLY A 70 7.38 -5.04 -4.57
CA GLY A 70 8.50 -5.02 -5.50
C GLY A 70 9.77 -4.57 -4.77
N LEU A 71 10.84 -5.37 -4.85
CA LEU A 71 12.08 -5.10 -4.12
C LEU A 71 12.70 -3.74 -4.45
N GLY A 72 12.63 -3.33 -5.73
CA GLY A 72 13.09 -2.02 -6.17
C GLY A 72 12.24 -0.88 -5.61
N GLY A 73 10.91 -1.03 -5.64
CA GLY A 73 9.96 -0.06 -5.08
C GLY A 73 10.16 0.14 -3.57
N VAL A 74 10.30 -0.96 -2.83
CA VAL A 74 10.60 -0.94 -1.39
C VAL A 74 11.95 -0.26 -1.12
N SER A 75 12.99 -0.61 -1.89
CA SER A 75 14.31 0.04 -1.78
C SER A 75 14.23 1.54 -2.07
N SER A 76 13.41 1.94 -3.03
CA SER A 76 13.19 3.36 -3.37
C SER A 76 12.55 4.14 -2.23
N VAL A 77 11.54 3.55 -1.57
CA VAL A 77 10.89 4.16 -0.39
C VAL A 77 11.88 4.23 0.78
N MET A 78 12.58 3.13 1.07
CA MET A 78 13.58 3.06 2.16
C MET A 78 14.75 4.05 1.95
N GLY A 79 15.11 4.34 0.71
CA GLY A 79 16.15 5.31 0.35
C GLY A 79 15.71 6.78 0.38
N SER A 80 14.42 7.06 0.60
CA SER A 80 13.86 8.40 0.61
C SER A 80 13.38 8.79 2.01
N GLN A 81 14.13 9.67 2.69
CA GLN A 81 13.73 10.15 4.01
C GLN A 81 12.34 10.83 3.96
N ALA A 82 12.07 11.60 2.93
CA ALA A 82 10.77 12.27 2.76
C ALA A 82 9.60 11.26 2.62
N ALA A 83 9.83 10.12 1.95
CA ALA A 83 8.83 9.06 1.87
C ALA A 83 8.62 8.39 3.24
N LEU A 84 9.69 8.09 3.97
CA LEU A 84 9.61 7.54 5.33
C LEU A 84 8.90 8.52 6.29
N ASP A 85 9.20 9.80 6.19
CA ASP A 85 8.54 10.85 6.99
C ASP A 85 7.04 10.93 6.69
N ALA A 86 6.63 10.78 5.43
CA ALA A 86 5.22 10.74 5.06
C ALA A 86 4.50 9.49 5.61
N VAL A 87 5.15 8.32 5.61
CA VAL A 87 4.61 7.10 6.24
C VAL A 87 4.45 7.31 7.75
N ARG A 88 5.46 7.87 8.40
CA ARG A 88 5.41 8.20 9.83
C ARG A 88 4.31 9.20 10.14
N PHE A 89 4.20 10.27 9.34
CA PHE A 89 3.13 11.27 9.48
C PHE A 89 1.75 10.62 9.39
N ALA A 90 1.52 9.74 8.40
CA ALA A 90 0.25 9.03 8.26
C ALA A 90 -0.11 8.25 9.53
N TYR A 91 0.84 7.48 10.05
CA TYR A 91 0.64 6.67 11.25
C TYR A 91 0.36 7.53 12.49
N ASP A 92 1.21 8.54 12.75
CA ASP A 92 1.14 9.39 13.95
C ASP A 92 -0.13 10.26 13.97
N ASN A 93 -0.70 10.57 12.79
CA ASN A 93 -1.95 11.31 12.66
C ASN A 93 -3.19 10.40 12.51
N GLY A 94 -3.06 9.11 12.81
CA GLY A 94 -4.18 8.16 12.82
C GLY A 94 -4.82 7.94 11.44
N LYS A 95 -4.04 8.13 10.36
CA LYS A 95 -4.45 7.79 9.00
C LYS A 95 -4.26 6.28 8.76
N TRP A 96 -4.89 5.75 7.72
CA TRP A 96 -4.64 4.37 7.32
C TRP A 96 -3.24 4.24 6.70
N VAL A 97 -2.47 3.27 7.14
CA VAL A 97 -1.17 2.94 6.58
C VAL A 97 -1.21 1.50 6.07
N THR A 98 -0.99 1.33 4.78
CA THR A 98 -1.21 0.03 4.14
C THR A 98 -0.02 -0.35 3.27
N ALA A 99 0.32 -1.63 3.27
CA ALA A 99 1.47 -2.15 2.53
C ALA A 99 1.25 -3.60 2.11
N ILE A 100 1.77 -4.00 0.97
CA ILE A 100 1.61 -5.37 0.46
C ILE A 100 2.97 -5.96 0.05
N CYS A 101 3.10 -7.29 0.13
CA CYS A 101 4.26 -8.05 -0.34
C CYS A 101 5.51 -7.78 0.51
N ALA A 102 6.55 -7.21 -0.07
CA ALA A 102 7.75 -6.80 0.66
C ALA A 102 7.59 -5.45 1.39
N ALA A 103 6.60 -4.61 1.00
CA ALA A 103 6.44 -3.28 1.57
C ALA A 103 6.08 -3.21 3.07
N PRO A 104 5.44 -4.22 3.71
CA PRO A 104 5.29 -4.24 5.16
C PRO A 104 6.61 -4.13 5.93
N THR A 105 7.74 -4.50 5.34
CA THR A 105 9.07 -4.30 5.95
C THR A 105 9.43 -2.83 6.14
N VAL A 106 8.88 -1.91 5.33
CA VAL A 106 9.01 -0.46 5.52
C VAL A 106 8.30 -0.04 6.81
N LEU A 107 7.09 -0.60 7.04
CA LEU A 107 6.32 -0.31 8.25
C LEU A 107 7.03 -0.86 9.49
N ALA A 108 7.62 -2.05 9.38
CA ALA A 108 8.42 -2.66 10.44
C ALA A 108 9.69 -1.86 10.74
N HIS A 109 10.40 -1.38 9.71
CA HIS A 109 11.56 -0.50 9.87
C HIS A 109 11.22 0.77 10.68
N LEU A 110 10.01 1.27 10.51
CA LEU A 110 9.48 2.40 11.27
C LEU A 110 8.84 2.00 12.62
N GLY A 111 8.87 0.72 13.04
CA GLY A 111 8.24 0.22 14.27
C GLY A 111 6.71 0.28 14.28
N ILE A 112 6.09 0.49 13.11
CA ILE A 112 4.62 0.61 12.99
C ILE A 112 3.92 -0.73 13.20
N THR A 113 4.58 -1.83 12.85
CA THR A 113 4.06 -3.19 13.01
C THR A 113 4.42 -3.84 14.34
N ASP A 114 5.16 -3.17 15.21
CA ASP A 114 5.59 -3.73 16.50
C ASP A 114 4.38 -4.13 17.36
N GLY A 115 4.33 -5.41 17.74
CA GLY A 115 3.26 -5.99 18.53
C GLY A 115 1.90 -6.10 17.82
N ARG A 116 1.82 -5.80 16.51
CA ARG A 116 0.61 -5.93 15.70
C ARG A 116 0.59 -7.22 14.90
N HIS A 117 -0.61 -7.70 14.65
CA HIS A 117 -0.82 -8.75 13.67
C HIS A 117 -0.55 -8.22 12.26
N ALA A 118 0.28 -8.94 11.50
CA ALA A 118 0.69 -8.54 10.16
C ALA A 118 0.99 -9.74 9.26
N THR A 119 1.01 -9.51 7.96
CA THR A 119 1.54 -10.44 6.96
C THR A 119 2.49 -9.72 6.01
N CYS A 120 3.33 -10.47 5.32
CA CYS A 120 4.24 -9.96 4.28
C CYS A 120 4.50 -11.04 3.24
N TYR A 121 5.33 -10.73 2.25
CA TYR A 121 5.78 -11.71 1.27
C TYR A 121 6.59 -12.82 1.94
N PRO A 122 6.36 -14.12 1.60
CA PRO A 122 7.13 -15.24 2.15
C PRO A 122 8.63 -15.06 1.98
N GLY A 123 9.37 -15.12 3.09
CA GLY A 123 10.81 -14.85 3.14
C GLY A 123 11.16 -13.41 3.57
N CYS A 124 10.19 -12.53 3.80
CA CYS A 124 10.41 -11.20 4.35
C CYS A 124 10.18 -11.13 5.87
N GLU A 125 9.77 -12.23 6.51
CA GLU A 125 9.38 -12.28 7.93
C GLU A 125 10.50 -11.84 8.86
N GLU A 126 11.76 -12.15 8.52
CA GLU A 126 12.94 -11.74 9.30
C GLU A 126 13.08 -10.22 9.42
N ASN A 127 12.48 -9.46 8.50
CA ASN A 127 12.52 -8.01 8.45
C ASN A 127 11.26 -7.34 9.03
N MET A 128 10.37 -8.14 9.67
CA MET A 128 9.11 -7.63 10.24
C MET A 128 9.20 -7.20 11.71
N GLY A 129 10.42 -7.16 12.28
CA GLY A 129 10.65 -6.72 13.66
C GLY A 129 9.91 -7.60 14.67
N SER A 130 9.14 -6.99 15.57
CA SER A 130 8.34 -7.69 16.58
C SER A 130 6.86 -7.85 16.18
N ALA A 131 6.54 -7.83 14.88
CA ALA A 131 5.19 -8.10 14.39
C ALA A 131 4.76 -9.54 14.72
N ILE A 132 3.47 -9.73 15.00
CA ILE A 132 2.86 -11.06 15.17
C ILE A 132 2.44 -11.53 13.77
N MET A 133 3.24 -12.43 13.21
CA MET A 133 3.04 -12.88 11.83
C MET A 133 1.86 -13.81 11.69
N GLU A 134 0.95 -13.47 10.77
CA GLU A 134 -0.22 -14.26 10.39
C GLU A 134 0.05 -15.02 9.10
N GLU A 135 0.09 -16.35 9.20
CA GLU A 135 0.31 -17.23 8.05
C GLU A 135 -0.99 -17.47 7.26
N ASN A 136 -0.85 -17.76 5.97
CA ASN A 136 -1.97 -18.15 5.08
C ASN A 136 -3.11 -17.13 5.00
N LYS A 137 -2.82 -15.85 5.19
CA LYS A 137 -3.76 -14.74 5.03
C LYS A 137 -3.47 -13.99 3.74
N ALA A 138 -4.52 -13.64 3.00
CA ALA A 138 -4.37 -12.74 1.85
C ALA A 138 -3.99 -11.31 2.32
N TYR A 139 -4.55 -10.90 3.44
CA TYR A 139 -4.26 -9.64 4.13
C TYR A 139 -4.59 -9.75 5.61
N VAL A 140 -4.06 -8.82 6.40
CA VAL A 140 -4.33 -8.65 7.83
C VAL A 140 -4.67 -7.20 8.11
N VAL A 141 -5.68 -6.97 8.94
CA VAL A 141 -6.08 -5.64 9.41
C VAL A 141 -5.89 -5.60 10.92
N ASP A 142 -5.05 -4.69 11.41
CA ASP A 142 -4.85 -4.44 12.84
C ASP A 142 -4.91 -2.93 13.11
N GLY A 143 -5.99 -2.49 13.71
CA GLY A 143 -6.27 -1.06 13.88
C GLY A 143 -6.39 -0.37 12.53
N LYS A 144 -5.54 0.63 12.27
CA LYS A 144 -5.46 1.35 10.99
C LYS A 144 -4.24 0.94 10.15
N VAL A 145 -3.69 -0.24 10.40
CA VAL A 145 -2.63 -0.85 9.60
C VAL A 145 -3.21 -2.02 8.82
N ILE A 146 -3.00 -2.04 7.50
CA ILE A 146 -3.40 -3.17 6.65
C ILE A 146 -2.17 -3.67 5.92
N THR A 147 -1.86 -4.95 6.09
CA THR A 147 -0.77 -5.61 5.37
C THR A 147 -1.30 -6.71 4.47
N GLY A 148 -0.75 -6.83 3.26
CA GLY A 148 -1.09 -7.86 2.29
C GLY A 148 0.10 -8.75 1.97
N THR A 149 -0.17 -9.99 1.50
CA THR A 149 0.87 -11.00 1.37
C THR A 149 1.66 -10.89 0.07
N SER A 150 1.01 -10.76 -1.08
CA SER A 150 1.69 -10.85 -2.39
C SER A 150 0.82 -10.37 -3.54
N ALA A 151 1.39 -10.31 -4.74
CA ALA A 151 0.68 -9.98 -5.97
C ALA A 151 -0.58 -10.82 -6.21
N GLY A 152 -0.53 -12.12 -5.88
CA GLY A 152 -1.71 -13.01 -5.94
C GLY A 152 -2.85 -12.60 -5.00
N CYS A 153 -2.57 -11.75 -4.01
CA CYS A 153 -3.53 -11.24 -3.05
C CYS A 153 -3.94 -9.77 -3.31
N ALA A 154 -3.52 -9.16 -4.43
CA ALA A 154 -3.75 -7.75 -4.72
C ALA A 154 -5.25 -7.38 -4.79
N ILE A 155 -6.09 -8.26 -5.32
CA ILE A 155 -7.54 -8.04 -5.37
C ILE A 155 -8.18 -8.07 -3.97
N PRO A 156 -8.06 -9.15 -3.15
CA PRO A 156 -8.62 -9.14 -1.81
C PRO A 156 -8.03 -8.05 -0.92
N PHE A 157 -6.73 -7.73 -1.05
CA PHE A 157 -6.12 -6.60 -0.37
C PHE A 157 -6.78 -5.27 -0.79
N GLY A 158 -6.93 -5.00 -2.08
CA GLY A 158 -7.58 -3.77 -2.58
C GLY A 158 -9.03 -3.63 -2.11
N LEU A 159 -9.80 -4.73 -2.08
CA LEU A 159 -11.16 -4.73 -1.51
C LEU A 159 -11.16 -4.43 0.00
N ALA A 160 -10.16 -4.89 0.74
CA ALA A 160 -10.01 -4.54 2.16
C ALA A 160 -9.72 -3.04 2.35
N LEU A 161 -8.95 -2.39 1.44
CA LEU A 161 -8.76 -0.93 1.46
C LEU A 161 -10.07 -0.18 1.20
N VAL A 162 -10.88 -0.66 0.25
CA VAL A 162 -12.22 -0.11 -0.01
C VAL A 162 -13.11 -0.27 1.21
N GLU A 163 -13.14 -1.46 1.83
CA GLU A 163 -13.92 -1.72 3.06
C GLU A 163 -13.51 -0.78 4.19
N ALA A 164 -12.21 -0.58 4.39
CA ALA A 164 -11.67 0.29 5.43
C ALA A 164 -12.10 1.76 5.30
N LEU A 165 -12.23 2.26 4.08
CA LEU A 165 -12.61 3.67 3.83
C LEU A 165 -14.10 3.87 3.57
N CYS A 166 -14.75 2.94 2.88
CA CYS A 166 -16.11 3.09 2.38
C CYS A 166 -17.13 2.14 3.02
N GLY A 167 -16.65 1.17 3.82
CA GLY A 167 -17.49 0.15 4.44
C GLY A 167 -17.71 -1.07 3.54
N ARG A 168 -18.20 -2.14 4.16
CA ARG A 168 -18.37 -3.47 3.54
C ARG A 168 -19.30 -3.47 2.33
N ASP A 169 -20.40 -2.73 2.38
CA ASP A 169 -21.37 -2.71 1.29
C ASP A 169 -20.74 -2.17 0.00
N LYS A 170 -19.90 -1.12 0.10
CA LYS A 170 -19.18 -0.58 -1.05
C LYS A 170 -18.11 -1.56 -1.56
N ALA A 171 -17.41 -2.25 -0.68
CA ALA A 171 -16.45 -3.28 -1.09
C ALA A 171 -17.15 -4.45 -1.84
N ASN A 172 -18.33 -4.88 -1.38
CA ASN A 172 -19.14 -5.89 -2.06
C ASN A 172 -19.62 -5.41 -3.45
N GLU A 173 -20.10 -4.16 -3.55
CA GLU A 173 -20.49 -3.56 -4.84
C GLU A 173 -19.32 -3.59 -5.85
N VAL A 174 -18.12 -3.21 -5.42
CA VAL A 174 -16.92 -3.24 -6.28
C VAL A 174 -16.55 -4.69 -6.64
N ALA A 175 -16.65 -5.63 -5.69
CA ALA A 175 -16.38 -7.05 -5.94
C ALA A 175 -17.33 -7.64 -6.99
N GLU A 176 -18.61 -7.26 -6.97
CA GLU A 176 -19.60 -7.63 -7.99
C GLU A 176 -19.25 -7.04 -9.35
N GLN A 177 -18.84 -5.76 -9.43
CA GLN A 177 -18.46 -5.09 -10.67
C GLN A 177 -17.28 -5.79 -11.37
N ILE A 178 -16.32 -6.31 -10.64
CA ILE A 178 -15.16 -7.02 -11.20
C ILE A 178 -15.43 -8.53 -11.38
N VAL A 179 -16.63 -9.00 -11.06
CA VAL A 179 -17.05 -10.42 -11.21
C VAL A 179 -16.10 -11.38 -10.47
N ILE A 180 -15.73 -11.04 -9.24
CA ILE A 180 -14.90 -11.93 -8.42
C ILE A 180 -15.68 -13.21 -8.09
N ARG A 181 -15.03 -14.38 -8.22
CA ARG A 181 -15.66 -15.70 -8.05
C ARG A 181 -15.02 -16.44 -6.88
#